data_c5ced2425d9679ab48d7b5a51cf6748b
#
_entry.id   c5ced2425d9679ab48d7b5a51cf6748b
#
_cell.length_a   1.000
_cell.length_b   1.000
_cell.length_c   1.000
_cell.angle_alpha   90.00
_cell.angle_beta   90.00
_cell.angle_gamma   90.00
#
_symmetry.space_group_name_H-M   'P 1'
#
loop_
_entity.id
_entity.type
_entity.pdbx_description
1 polymer ?
#
loop_
_entity_poly.entity_id
_entity_poly.type
_entity_poly.pdbx_seq_one_letter_code
_entity_poly.pdbx_strand_id
1 'polypeptide(L)'
;MATLLFFDQGHKYTLDGVELPSVTTITRFLSYDYKSASPWLAQTAARRGSDVHAACAMLDYGEEPETDPEISGYLKAYLRFLMDYQPDWEGIETPLYDPGMLFAGTPDRWGHINGRRVLVDIKTGVVHRHAVSAQLAGYELLIGGFAPEETYALRLDKSGVYARGRYCR
;
A
#
# COMPACT_ATOMS: atom_id res chain seq x y z
N MET A 1 9.85 -8.41 24.80
CA MET A 1 9.79 -8.00 23.38
C MET A 1 8.67 -6.99 23.26
N ALA A 2 8.90 -5.88 22.55
CA ALA A 2 7.84 -4.90 22.29
C ALA A 2 6.79 -5.51 21.36
N THR A 3 5.51 -5.27 21.64
CA THR A 3 4.38 -5.85 20.89
C THR A 3 3.71 -4.75 20.06
N LEU A 4 3.86 -4.84 18.73
CA LEU A 4 3.12 -4.00 17.79
C LEU A 4 1.74 -4.60 17.56
N LEU A 5 0.68 -3.78 17.72
CA LEU A 5 -0.67 -4.14 17.34
C LEU A 5 -1.16 -3.19 16.26
N PHE A 6 -1.80 -3.74 15.24
CA PHE A 6 -2.46 -2.99 14.18
C PHE A 6 -3.97 -3.18 14.30
N PHE A 7 -4.72 -2.10 14.21
CA PHE A 7 -6.18 -2.07 14.25
C PHE A 7 -6.70 -1.53 12.91
N ASP A 8 -7.35 -2.37 12.12
CA ASP A 8 -7.95 -2.00 10.83
C ASP A 8 -8.94 -0.85 10.98
N GLN A 9 -9.76 -0.89 12.04
CA GLN A 9 -10.70 0.17 12.34
C GLN A 9 -9.96 1.45 12.75
N GLY A 10 -9.86 2.39 11.83
CA GLY A 10 -9.15 3.64 12.01
C GLY A 10 -7.67 3.62 11.62
N HIS A 11 -7.17 2.50 11.10
CA HIS A 11 -5.80 2.31 10.64
C HIS A 11 -4.77 2.77 11.67
N LYS A 12 -4.89 2.23 12.90
CA LYS A 12 -4.12 2.63 14.07
C LYS A 12 -3.07 1.59 14.44
N TYR A 13 -1.93 2.07 14.88
CA TYR A 13 -0.83 1.26 15.39
C TYR A 13 -0.59 1.57 16.86
N THR A 14 -0.39 0.54 17.68
CA THR A 14 0.07 0.72 19.07
C THR A 14 1.28 -0.15 19.34
N LEU A 15 2.25 0.40 20.05
CA LEU A 15 3.42 -0.31 20.56
C LEU A 15 3.34 -0.34 22.07
N ASP A 16 3.20 -1.54 22.65
CA ASP A 16 3.01 -1.73 24.10
C ASP A 16 1.88 -0.83 24.68
N GLY A 17 0.80 -0.67 23.92
CA GLY A 17 -0.36 0.15 24.29
C GLY A 17 -0.24 1.65 23.99
N VAL A 18 0.89 2.12 23.48
CA VAL A 18 1.09 3.53 23.10
C VAL A 18 0.81 3.68 21.59
N GLU A 19 -0.07 4.61 21.22
CA GLU A 19 -0.40 4.89 19.82
C GLU A 19 0.80 5.51 19.09
N LEU A 20 1.16 4.91 17.93
CA LEU A 20 2.20 5.43 17.04
C LEU A 20 1.58 6.16 15.84
N PRO A 21 2.17 7.30 15.40
CA PRO A 21 1.77 7.90 14.13
C PRO A 21 2.10 6.96 12.97
N SER A 22 1.19 6.84 12.00
CA SER A 22 1.45 6.08 10.78
C SER A 22 2.15 6.92 9.72
N VAL A 23 2.85 6.25 8.78
CA VAL A 23 3.41 6.90 7.59
C VAL A 23 2.35 7.75 6.89
N THR A 24 1.14 7.22 6.69
CA THR A 24 0.04 7.94 6.04
C THR A 24 -0.45 9.13 6.86
N THR A 25 -0.44 9.05 8.18
CA THR A 25 -0.76 10.18 9.06
C THR A 25 0.29 11.29 8.96
N ILE A 26 1.57 10.93 8.97
CA ILE A 26 2.69 11.87 8.85
C ILE A 26 2.69 12.57 7.49
N THR A 27 2.41 11.85 6.41
CA THR A 27 2.45 12.38 5.04
C THR A 27 1.13 13.02 4.57
N ARG A 28 0.08 12.97 5.39
CA ARG A 28 -1.28 13.42 5.04
C ARG A 28 -1.36 14.86 4.54
N PHE A 29 -0.50 15.75 5.04
CA PHE A 29 -0.47 17.16 4.62
C PHE A 29 -0.06 17.35 3.15
N LEU A 30 0.59 16.35 2.53
CA LEU A 30 0.95 16.35 1.12
C LEU A 30 -0.20 15.93 0.19
N SER A 31 -1.30 15.40 0.76
CA SER A 31 -2.50 14.94 0.04
C SER A 31 -3.61 15.99 0.07
N TYR A 32 -3.29 17.24 -0.25
CA TYR A 32 -4.14 18.43 0.01
C TYR A 32 -5.47 18.47 -0.76
N ASP A 33 -5.66 17.67 -1.83
CA ASP A 33 -6.80 17.78 -2.76
C ASP A 33 -8.09 17.07 -2.32
N TYR A 34 -8.09 16.35 -1.18
CA TYR A 34 -9.29 15.67 -0.70
C TYR A 34 -10.33 16.59 -0.03
N LYS A 35 -10.03 17.89 0.14
CA LYS A 35 -10.93 18.83 0.82
C LYS A 35 -12.22 19.15 0.04
N SER A 36 -12.28 18.82 -1.26
CA SER A 36 -13.43 19.10 -2.12
C SER A 36 -14.36 17.89 -2.34
N ALA A 37 -13.94 16.69 -1.96
CA ALA A 37 -14.78 15.51 -2.10
C ALA A 37 -15.83 15.43 -0.98
N SER A 38 -17.07 15.04 -1.32
CA SER A 38 -18.06 14.80 -0.27
C SER A 38 -17.56 13.70 0.68
N PRO A 39 -17.84 13.78 2.00
CA PRO A 39 -17.39 12.77 2.96
C PRO A 39 -17.82 11.33 2.57
N TRP A 40 -18.99 11.19 2.00
CA TRP A 40 -19.50 9.91 1.52
C TRP A 40 -18.67 9.34 0.36
N LEU A 41 -18.32 10.15 -0.64
CA LEU A 41 -17.47 9.72 -1.77
C LEU A 41 -16.07 9.33 -1.30
N ALA A 42 -15.52 10.09 -0.36
CA ALA A 42 -14.20 9.79 0.22
C ALA A 42 -14.23 8.45 0.98
N GLN A 43 -15.27 8.21 1.80
CA GLN A 43 -15.42 6.96 2.54
C GLN A 43 -15.65 5.76 1.61
N THR A 44 -16.47 5.90 0.58
CA THR A 44 -16.69 4.84 -0.42
C THR A 44 -15.40 4.50 -1.17
N ALA A 45 -14.62 5.52 -1.56
CA ALA A 45 -13.34 5.30 -2.21
C ALA A 45 -12.32 4.62 -1.29
N ALA A 46 -12.29 4.99 0.00
CA ALA A 46 -11.41 4.38 0.99
C ALA A 46 -11.77 2.90 1.22
N ARG A 47 -13.07 2.59 1.42
CA ARG A 47 -13.54 1.20 1.57
C ARG A 47 -13.15 0.35 0.36
N ARG A 48 -13.47 0.81 -0.85
CA ARG A 48 -13.08 0.11 -2.09
C ARG A 48 -11.58 -0.10 -2.17
N GLY A 49 -10.78 0.89 -1.77
CA GLY A 49 -9.31 0.76 -1.71
C GLY A 49 -8.90 -0.39 -0.81
N SER A 50 -9.41 -0.44 0.42
CA SER A 50 -9.13 -1.52 1.38
C SER A 50 -9.56 -2.89 0.86
N ASP A 51 -10.76 -2.99 0.25
CA ASP A 51 -11.26 -4.24 -0.32
C ASP A 51 -10.35 -4.74 -1.46
N VAL A 52 -9.86 -3.84 -2.32
CA VAL A 52 -8.91 -4.19 -3.40
C VAL A 52 -7.57 -4.65 -2.82
N HIS A 53 -7.02 -3.96 -1.81
CA HIS A 53 -5.76 -4.35 -1.17
C HIS A 53 -5.85 -5.74 -0.55
N ALA A 54 -6.92 -6.00 0.21
CA ALA A 54 -7.17 -7.31 0.82
C ALA A 54 -7.27 -8.42 -0.24
N ALA A 55 -8.05 -8.18 -1.30
CA ALA A 55 -8.22 -9.16 -2.38
C ALA A 55 -6.92 -9.38 -3.19
N CYS A 56 -6.11 -8.34 -3.40
CA CYS A 56 -4.78 -8.48 -4.01
C CYS A 56 -3.84 -9.32 -3.12
N ALA A 57 -3.91 -9.15 -1.79
CA ALA A 57 -3.11 -9.95 -0.87
C ALA A 57 -3.49 -11.44 -0.92
N MET A 58 -4.79 -11.76 -1.00
CA MET A 58 -5.24 -13.15 -1.19
C MET A 58 -4.66 -13.75 -2.46
N LEU A 59 -4.69 -13.02 -3.59
CA LEU A 59 -4.09 -13.49 -4.85
C LEU A 59 -2.59 -13.76 -4.71
N ASP A 60 -1.84 -12.94 -3.97
CA ASP A 60 -0.40 -13.15 -3.73
C ASP A 60 -0.12 -14.40 -2.89
N TYR A 61 -1.04 -14.76 -1.98
CA TYR A 61 -0.98 -16.01 -1.21
C TYR A 61 -1.50 -17.22 -1.98
N GLY A 62 -1.94 -17.05 -3.24
CA GLY A 62 -2.52 -18.12 -4.06
C GLY A 62 -3.95 -18.47 -3.67
N GLU A 63 -4.62 -17.59 -2.94
CA GLU A 63 -6.03 -17.73 -2.55
C GLU A 63 -6.94 -17.05 -3.57
N GLU A 64 -8.17 -17.55 -3.73
CA GLU A 64 -9.16 -16.94 -4.62
C GLU A 64 -10.07 -16.01 -3.81
N PRO A 65 -10.00 -14.67 -4.04
CA PRO A 65 -10.86 -13.74 -3.33
C PRO A 65 -12.32 -13.83 -3.81
N GLU A 66 -13.26 -13.55 -2.90
CA GLU A 66 -14.66 -13.38 -3.30
C GLU A 66 -14.80 -12.29 -4.37
N THR A 67 -15.55 -12.61 -5.43
CA THR A 67 -15.67 -11.72 -6.59
C THR A 67 -16.78 -10.70 -6.36
N ASP A 68 -16.44 -9.53 -5.84
CA ASP A 68 -17.32 -8.37 -5.85
C ASP A 68 -17.23 -7.68 -7.21
N PRO A 69 -18.36 -7.46 -7.93
CA PRO A 69 -18.38 -6.72 -9.19
C PRO A 69 -17.73 -5.33 -9.10
N GLU A 70 -17.80 -4.68 -7.94
CA GLU A 70 -17.24 -3.34 -7.71
C GLU A 70 -15.71 -3.32 -7.80
N ILE A 71 -15.04 -4.42 -7.42
CA ILE A 71 -13.57 -4.52 -7.42
C ILE A 71 -13.02 -5.41 -8.53
N SER A 72 -13.85 -6.16 -9.24
CA SER A 72 -13.43 -7.17 -10.22
C SER A 72 -12.49 -6.63 -11.31
N GLY A 73 -12.69 -5.39 -11.77
CA GLY A 73 -11.82 -4.75 -12.76
C GLY A 73 -10.42 -4.48 -12.21
N TYR A 74 -10.31 -4.06 -10.95
CA TYR A 74 -9.03 -3.84 -10.28
C TYR A 74 -8.27 -5.14 -10.10
N LEU A 75 -8.96 -6.23 -9.74
CA LEU A 75 -8.35 -7.55 -9.62
C LEU A 75 -7.85 -8.08 -10.96
N LYS A 76 -8.58 -7.85 -12.05
CA LYS A 76 -8.11 -8.18 -13.41
C LYS A 76 -6.83 -7.41 -13.75
N ALA A 77 -6.74 -6.14 -13.36
CA ALA A 77 -5.54 -5.33 -13.55
C ALA A 77 -4.36 -5.90 -12.75
N TYR A 78 -4.59 -6.30 -11.50
CA TYR A 78 -3.57 -6.90 -10.65
C TYR A 78 -3.09 -8.26 -11.15
N LEU A 79 -4.00 -9.14 -11.55
CA LEU A 79 -3.67 -10.43 -12.15
C LEU A 79 -2.79 -10.28 -13.41
N ARG A 80 -3.08 -9.30 -14.26
CA ARG A 80 -2.21 -8.98 -15.40
C ARG A 80 -0.82 -8.58 -14.96
N PHE A 81 -0.73 -7.72 -13.94
CA PHE A 81 0.56 -7.33 -13.37
C PHE A 81 1.34 -8.56 -12.84
N LEU A 82 0.68 -9.47 -12.12
CA LEU A 82 1.30 -10.70 -11.63
C LEU A 82 1.79 -11.60 -12.78
N MET A 83 1.00 -11.72 -13.85
CA MET A 83 1.39 -12.50 -15.04
C MET A 83 2.58 -11.89 -15.79
N ASP A 84 2.61 -10.55 -15.92
CA ASP A 84 3.64 -9.84 -16.66
C ASP A 84 4.99 -9.79 -15.93
N TYR A 85 4.98 -9.72 -14.59
CA TYR A 85 6.18 -9.48 -13.78
C TYR A 85 6.59 -10.62 -12.87
N GLN A 86 5.69 -11.53 -12.53
CA GLN A 86 5.93 -12.69 -11.65
C GLN A 86 6.74 -12.30 -10.41
N PRO A 87 6.23 -11.36 -9.59
CA PRO A 87 6.96 -10.87 -8.42
C PRO A 87 7.17 -11.98 -7.39
N ASP A 88 8.31 -11.92 -6.71
CA ASP A 88 8.64 -12.73 -5.53
C ASP A 88 8.58 -11.80 -4.30
N TRP A 89 7.48 -11.87 -3.56
CA TRP A 89 7.21 -10.98 -2.44
C TRP A 89 7.82 -11.50 -1.14
N GLU A 90 8.62 -10.67 -0.47
CA GLU A 90 9.12 -10.92 0.88
C GLU A 90 8.15 -10.39 1.94
N GLY A 91 7.37 -9.37 1.61
CA GLY A 91 6.35 -8.82 2.48
C GLY A 91 5.12 -8.36 1.75
N ILE A 92 3.96 -8.71 2.32
CA ILE A 92 2.62 -8.42 1.82
C ILE A 92 1.82 -7.86 2.99
N GLU A 93 1.33 -6.61 2.90
CA GLU A 93 0.50 -5.95 3.93
C GLU A 93 1.02 -6.20 5.36
N THR A 94 2.33 -6.12 5.58
CA THR A 94 2.93 -6.46 6.87
C THR A 94 3.11 -5.19 7.71
N PRO A 95 2.46 -5.09 8.89
CA PRO A 95 2.66 -3.98 9.81
C PRO A 95 4.09 -3.93 10.35
N LEU A 96 4.74 -2.78 10.24
CA LEU A 96 6.10 -2.52 10.70
C LEU A 96 6.14 -1.26 11.57
N TYR A 97 7.17 -1.14 12.41
CA TYR A 97 7.44 0.07 13.17
C TYR A 97 8.94 0.33 13.27
N ASP A 98 9.31 1.59 13.43
CA ASP A 98 10.67 2.01 13.75
C ASP A 98 10.78 2.35 15.24
N PRO A 99 11.60 1.63 16.02
CA PRO A 99 11.73 1.87 17.48
C PRO A 99 12.48 3.15 17.81
N GLY A 100 13.29 3.67 16.88
CA GLY A 100 14.08 4.88 17.10
C GLY A 100 13.28 6.15 16.82
N MET A 101 12.51 6.16 15.75
CA MET A 101 11.69 7.32 15.35
C MET A 101 10.24 7.23 15.80
N LEU A 102 9.82 6.10 16.37
CA LEU A 102 8.49 5.85 16.94
C LEU A 102 7.34 6.17 15.97
N PHE A 103 7.41 5.60 14.78
CA PHE A 103 6.32 5.61 13.81
C PHE A 103 6.11 4.22 13.23
N ALA A 104 4.95 3.99 12.60
CA ALA A 104 4.56 2.70 12.07
C ALA A 104 3.94 2.83 10.67
N GLY A 105 3.74 1.70 10.00
CA GLY A 105 3.07 1.64 8.70
C GLY A 105 2.97 0.22 8.19
N THR A 106 2.15 0.05 7.18
CA THR A 106 1.98 -1.21 6.47
C THR A 106 2.32 -0.99 5.01
N PRO A 107 3.57 -1.30 4.58
CA PRO A 107 3.92 -1.32 3.17
C PRO A 107 3.06 -2.36 2.43
N ASP A 108 2.54 -2.01 1.24
CA ASP A 108 1.67 -2.93 0.52
C ASP A 108 2.45 -4.17 0.06
N ARG A 109 3.57 -3.96 -0.66
CA ARG A 109 4.42 -5.05 -1.16
C ARG A 109 5.88 -4.65 -1.19
N TRP A 110 6.75 -5.55 -0.78
CA TRP A 110 8.18 -5.47 -1.10
C TRP A 110 8.74 -6.86 -1.40
N GLY A 111 9.77 -6.93 -2.23
CA GLY A 111 10.34 -8.19 -2.68
C GLY A 111 11.12 -7.98 -3.97
N HIS A 112 11.07 -8.94 -4.87
CA HIS A 112 11.86 -8.93 -6.10
C HIS A 112 10.98 -8.99 -7.34
N ILE A 113 11.36 -8.21 -8.36
CA ILE A 113 10.84 -8.30 -9.73
C ILE A 113 12.03 -8.34 -10.68
N ASN A 114 12.14 -9.38 -11.50
CA ASN A 114 13.26 -9.58 -12.41
C ASN A 114 14.64 -9.48 -11.70
N GLY A 115 14.75 -10.03 -10.49
CA GLY A 115 15.96 -10.02 -9.67
C GLY A 115 16.31 -8.68 -9.02
N ARG A 116 15.48 -7.64 -9.16
CA ARG A 116 15.65 -6.34 -8.51
C ARG A 116 14.77 -6.20 -7.29
N ARG A 117 15.31 -5.62 -6.23
CA ARG A 117 14.53 -5.26 -5.04
C ARG A 117 13.56 -4.13 -5.36
N VAL A 118 12.28 -4.34 -5.07
CA VAL A 118 11.22 -3.38 -5.33
C VAL A 118 10.37 -3.12 -4.10
N LEU A 119 9.91 -1.89 -3.95
CA LEU A 119 8.85 -1.49 -3.02
C LEU A 119 7.69 -0.94 -3.85
N VAL A 120 6.51 -1.50 -3.64
CA VAL A 120 5.31 -1.21 -4.43
C VAL A 120 4.20 -0.74 -3.52
N ASP A 121 3.55 0.36 -3.91
CA ASP A 121 2.36 0.90 -3.26
C ASP A 121 1.20 0.81 -4.25
N ILE A 122 0.13 0.10 -3.89
CA ILE A 122 -1.03 -0.14 -4.75
C ILE A 122 -2.01 1.04 -4.62
N LYS A 123 -2.50 1.54 -5.74
CA LYS A 123 -3.45 2.67 -5.79
C LYS A 123 -4.62 2.35 -6.71
N THR A 124 -5.84 2.62 -6.24
CA THR A 124 -7.09 2.48 -7.01
C THR A 124 -7.69 3.81 -7.45
N GLY A 125 -7.05 4.92 -7.08
CA GLY A 125 -7.50 6.28 -7.34
C GLY A 125 -6.45 7.15 -8.02
N VAL A 126 -6.61 8.46 -7.84
CA VAL A 126 -5.64 9.45 -8.33
C VAL A 126 -4.34 9.33 -7.53
N VAL A 127 -3.22 9.34 -8.25
CA VAL A 127 -1.89 9.24 -7.65
C VAL A 127 -1.30 10.66 -7.51
N HIS A 128 -1.21 11.14 -6.28
CA HIS A 128 -0.55 12.40 -5.96
C HIS A 128 0.95 12.16 -5.75
N ARG A 129 1.76 12.57 -6.71
CA ARG A 129 3.18 12.23 -6.78
C ARG A 129 3.94 12.52 -5.48
N HIS A 130 3.78 13.72 -4.91
CA HIS A 130 4.51 14.10 -3.69
C HIS A 130 4.09 13.28 -2.46
N ALA A 131 2.79 13.03 -2.30
CA ALA A 131 2.27 12.21 -1.21
C ALA A 131 2.76 10.76 -1.30
N VAL A 132 2.70 10.18 -2.49
CA VAL A 132 3.17 8.80 -2.73
C VAL A 132 4.68 8.69 -2.58
N SER A 133 5.47 9.66 -3.06
CA SER A 133 6.92 9.66 -2.86
C SER A 133 7.29 9.68 -1.38
N ALA A 134 6.62 10.52 -0.59
CA ALA A 134 6.86 10.58 0.86
C ALA A 134 6.39 9.30 1.58
N GLN A 135 5.27 8.73 1.16
CA GLN A 135 4.76 7.46 1.70
C GLN A 135 5.74 6.32 1.43
N LEU A 136 6.22 6.17 0.20
CA LEU A 136 7.21 5.16 -0.17
C LEU A 136 8.53 5.34 0.59
N ALA A 137 9.00 6.59 0.78
CA ALA A 137 10.18 6.86 1.58
C ALA A 137 10.00 6.45 3.06
N GLY A 138 8.83 6.71 3.64
CA GLY A 138 8.50 6.26 4.99
C GLY A 138 8.48 4.73 5.10
N TYR A 139 7.94 4.04 4.12
CA TYR A 139 7.93 2.57 4.08
C TYR A 139 9.33 1.99 3.90
N GLU A 140 10.18 2.61 3.07
CA GLU A 140 11.58 2.20 2.91
C GLU A 140 12.33 2.25 4.26
N LEU A 141 12.11 3.28 5.07
CA LEU A 141 12.68 3.38 6.40
C LEU A 141 12.20 2.23 7.31
N LEU A 142 10.90 1.90 7.28
CA LEU A 142 10.31 0.83 8.09
C LEU A 142 10.84 -0.56 7.73
N ILE A 143 11.03 -0.84 6.44
CA ILE A 143 11.52 -2.15 5.99
C ILE A 143 12.96 -2.38 6.45
N GLY A 144 13.72 -1.35 6.69
CA GLY A 144 15.08 -1.38 7.25
C GLY A 144 16.03 -2.35 6.55
N GLY A 145 17.12 -1.88 6.00
CA GLY A 145 18.14 -2.75 5.38
C GLY A 145 17.76 -3.40 4.02
N PHE A 146 16.49 -3.41 3.64
CA PHE A 146 16.05 -3.96 2.35
C PHE A 146 16.56 -3.14 1.15
N ALA A 147 16.65 -1.82 1.29
CA ALA A 147 17.16 -0.88 0.30
C ALA A 147 16.65 -1.15 -1.13
N PRO A 148 15.37 -0.84 -1.44
CA PRO A 148 14.80 -1.10 -2.76
C PRO A 148 15.58 -0.35 -3.86
N GLU A 149 15.79 -1.02 -4.99
CA GLU A 149 16.41 -0.43 -6.20
C GLU A 149 15.39 0.34 -7.01
N GLU A 150 14.12 -0.05 -6.89
CA GLU A 150 13.00 0.63 -7.54
C GLU A 150 11.83 0.78 -6.56
N THR A 151 11.27 1.99 -6.51
CA THR A 151 10.02 2.27 -5.79
C THR A 151 8.99 2.79 -6.77
N TYR A 152 7.77 2.29 -6.71
CA TYR A 152 6.71 2.76 -7.59
C TYR A 152 5.30 2.56 -7.03
N ALA A 153 4.37 3.42 -7.49
CA ALA A 153 2.96 3.17 -7.31
C ALA A 153 2.45 2.28 -8.44
N LEU A 154 1.77 1.23 -8.08
CA LEU A 154 1.02 0.38 -8.99
C LEU A 154 -0.44 0.86 -9.02
N ARG A 155 -0.79 1.66 -10.01
CA ARG A 155 -2.15 2.10 -10.18
C ARG A 155 -2.96 1.02 -10.88
N LEU A 156 -4.00 0.56 -10.23
CA LEU A 156 -4.99 -0.35 -10.80
C LEU A 156 -6.21 0.45 -11.27
N ASP A 157 -6.77 0.09 -12.41
CA ASP A 157 -7.96 0.73 -12.97
C ASP A 157 -9.12 -0.28 -13.09
N LYS A 158 -10.34 0.19 -12.87
CA LYS A 158 -11.57 -0.61 -12.97
C LYS A 158 -11.81 -1.22 -14.35
N SER A 159 -11.14 -0.71 -15.39
CA SER A 159 -11.18 -1.28 -16.75
C SER A 159 -10.30 -2.53 -16.92
N GLY A 160 -9.60 -2.95 -15.88
CA GLY A 160 -8.69 -4.08 -15.92
C GLY A 160 -7.31 -3.76 -16.47
N VAL A 161 -6.90 -2.50 -16.42
CA VAL A 161 -5.58 -2.02 -16.86
C VAL A 161 -4.80 -1.53 -15.64
N TYR A 162 -3.50 -1.76 -15.62
CA TYR A 162 -2.60 -1.19 -14.62
C TYR A 162 -1.58 -0.23 -15.23
N ALA A 163 -1.04 0.66 -14.39
CA ALA A 163 0.06 1.56 -14.75
C ALA A 163 1.08 1.61 -13.62
N ARG A 164 2.36 1.67 -13.96
CA ARG A 164 3.48 1.83 -13.01
C ARG A 164 4.01 3.25 -13.07
N GLY A 165 3.90 3.99 -11.97
CA GLY A 165 4.55 5.28 -11.81
C GLY A 165 5.82 5.12 -10.99
N ARG A 166 7.02 5.31 -11.60
CA ARG A 166 8.28 5.31 -10.86
C ARG A 166 8.41 6.57 -10.01
N TYR A 167 8.85 6.36 -8.78
CA TYR A 167 9.19 7.41 -7.83
C TYR A 167 10.67 7.24 -7.50
N CYS A 168 11.52 7.96 -8.21
CA CYS A 168 12.95 7.99 -7.91
C CYS A 168 13.21 8.77 -6.63
N ARG A 169 14.25 8.33 -5.91
CA ARG A 169 14.89 9.06 -4.81
C ARG A 169 15.33 10.46 -5.23
#